data_458dde19612264c8f192fea188a90281
#
_entry.id   458dde19612264c8f192fea188a90281
#
_cell.length_a   1.000
_cell.length_b   1.000
_cell.length_c   1.000
_cell.angle_alpha   90.00
_cell.angle_beta   90.00
_cell.angle_gamma   90.00
#
_symmetry.space_group_name_H-M   'P 1'
#
loop_
_entity.id
_entity.type
_entity.pdbx_description
1 polymer ?
#
loop_
_entity_poly.entity_id
_entity_poly.type
_entity_poly.pdbx_seq_one_letter_code
_entity_poly.pdbx_strand_id
1 'polypeptide(L)'
;MPDAVYAAPRQVSTPAECWFYHTMDLPGHGTMQGCWDLRGRWSEYLGGVNLRGKRVLEFGTASGDLCFYMERQGAEVVAFDLAPGRCWDFIPWPRLANTAEYVEKKLRALRTLHNSFWFAHRVCGSRAQVVYGSIYEVPAAIGPVDVCTYGCILLHLRDPFLALANGLRLTRERVIITQPFHNRSWENTVMGRAPAVPVSRPFLRKAVRRLLNVFRPARRLVADAPTEMVPCMVFLPNQQLLATAPPELIEHYISAWWFLTPEAIQQMVACLGFERSQVTYHEQVYDGQRHPLYTVVAERTQPMPARIDGPFPWY
;
A
#
# COMPACT_ATOMS: atom_id res chain seq x y z
N MET A 1 -4.53 -22.89 -24.04
CA MET A 1 -4.54 -23.19 -22.60
C MET A 1 -4.93 -21.91 -21.91
N PRO A 2 -5.88 -21.89 -20.96
CA PRO A 2 -6.05 -20.68 -20.16
C PRO A 2 -4.70 -20.36 -19.52
N ASP A 3 -4.24 -19.12 -19.63
CA ASP A 3 -2.99 -18.68 -19.04
C ASP A 3 -3.00 -19.03 -17.56
N ALA A 4 -1.90 -19.64 -17.07
CA ALA A 4 -1.79 -20.02 -15.67
C ALA A 4 -1.89 -18.74 -14.82
N VAL A 5 -2.84 -18.71 -13.87
CA VAL A 5 -3.02 -17.52 -12.99
C VAL A 5 -1.77 -17.20 -12.17
N TYR A 6 -0.98 -18.24 -11.86
CA TYR A 6 0.24 -18.10 -11.07
C TYR A 6 1.48 -18.06 -11.96
N ALA A 7 2.34 -17.10 -11.67
CA ALA A 7 3.63 -16.94 -12.35
C ALA A 7 4.57 -18.10 -12.02
N ALA A 8 5.28 -18.58 -13.04
CA ALA A 8 6.36 -19.53 -12.83
C ALA A 8 7.52 -18.86 -12.06
N PRO A 9 8.17 -19.57 -11.12
CA PRO A 9 9.34 -19.07 -10.43
C PRO A 9 10.43 -18.61 -11.38
N ARG A 10 10.99 -17.42 -11.13
CA ARG A 10 12.08 -16.86 -11.94
C ARG A 10 13.41 -17.04 -11.24
N GLN A 11 14.42 -17.48 -11.98
CA GLN A 11 15.78 -17.59 -11.47
C GLN A 11 16.44 -16.20 -11.45
N VAL A 12 16.87 -15.77 -10.27
CA VAL A 12 17.71 -14.58 -10.07
C VAL A 12 18.95 -15.03 -9.30
N SER A 13 20.12 -14.85 -9.91
CA SER A 13 21.35 -15.49 -9.42
C SER A 13 22.04 -14.69 -8.33
N THR A 14 21.98 -13.37 -8.41
CA THR A 14 22.74 -12.48 -7.54
C THR A 14 21.89 -11.32 -7.02
N PRO A 15 22.11 -10.87 -5.77
CA PRO A 15 21.44 -9.67 -5.24
C PRO A 15 21.81 -8.39 -5.99
N ALA A 16 22.88 -8.37 -6.79
CA ALA A 16 23.24 -7.22 -7.61
C ALA A 16 22.20 -6.91 -8.71
N GLU A 17 21.35 -7.88 -9.07
CA GLU A 17 20.24 -7.71 -10.02
C GLU A 17 18.96 -7.17 -9.36
N CYS A 18 18.99 -6.93 -8.04
CA CYS A 18 17.84 -6.68 -7.20
C CYS A 18 17.79 -5.22 -6.71
N TRP A 19 16.58 -4.74 -6.51
CA TRP A 19 16.32 -3.55 -5.71
C TRP A 19 15.36 -3.91 -4.58
N PHE A 20 15.86 -3.95 -3.34
CA PHE A 20 15.05 -4.29 -2.19
C PHE A 20 14.29 -3.06 -1.71
N TYR A 21 12.97 -3.15 -1.70
CA TYR A 21 12.09 -2.11 -1.15
C TYR A 21 11.98 -2.22 0.37
N HIS A 22 12.04 -3.45 0.90
CA HIS A 22 12.07 -3.72 2.32
C HIS A 22 13.47 -4.15 2.76
N THR A 23 13.90 -3.70 3.94
CA THR A 23 15.07 -4.24 4.62
C THR A 23 14.77 -5.64 5.11
N MET A 24 15.55 -6.62 4.69
CA MET A 24 15.30 -8.04 4.93
C MET A 24 16.58 -8.76 5.33
N ASP A 25 16.50 -9.67 6.31
CA ASP A 25 17.59 -10.58 6.63
C ASP A 25 17.41 -11.87 5.84
N LEU A 26 18.31 -12.13 4.89
CA LEU A 26 18.24 -13.27 4.00
C LEU A 26 19.25 -14.35 4.39
N PRO A 27 18.83 -15.62 4.54
CA PRO A 27 19.72 -16.73 4.86
C PRO A 27 20.93 -16.80 3.91
N GLY A 28 22.14 -16.82 4.48
CA GLY A 28 23.39 -16.90 3.72
C GLY A 28 23.82 -15.62 2.97
N HIS A 29 22.99 -14.56 3.02
CA HIS A 29 23.27 -13.30 2.33
C HIS A 29 23.32 -12.08 3.26
N GLY A 30 22.95 -12.22 4.54
CA GLY A 30 22.89 -11.14 5.50
C GLY A 30 21.74 -10.17 5.25
N THR A 31 21.91 -8.94 5.69
CA THR A 31 20.87 -7.90 5.59
C THR A 31 20.90 -7.20 4.23
N MET A 32 19.80 -7.31 3.49
CA MET A 32 19.53 -6.51 2.30
C MET A 32 18.84 -5.22 2.72
N GLN A 33 19.45 -4.09 2.41
CA GLN A 33 18.91 -2.78 2.76
C GLN A 33 17.79 -2.38 1.80
N GLY A 34 16.70 -1.86 2.36
CA GLY A 34 15.55 -1.29 1.63
C GLY A 34 15.07 -0.01 2.29
N CYS A 35 14.12 0.68 1.67
CA CYS A 35 13.55 1.91 2.22
C CYS A 35 12.74 1.65 3.50
N TRP A 36 11.93 0.59 3.51
CA TRP A 36 11.15 0.20 4.69
C TRP A 36 11.87 -0.86 5.51
N ASP A 37 11.95 -0.66 6.80
CA ASP A 37 12.39 -1.68 7.78
C ASP A 37 11.23 -2.01 8.72
N LEU A 38 10.57 -3.14 8.47
CA LEU A 38 9.43 -3.64 9.26
C LEU A 38 9.88 -4.69 10.28
N ARG A 39 11.17 -5.01 10.36
CA ARG A 39 11.71 -6.08 11.22
C ARG A 39 11.37 -5.86 12.69
N GLY A 40 10.89 -6.92 13.32
CA GLY A 40 10.42 -6.89 14.71
C GLY A 40 9.04 -6.27 14.92
N ARG A 41 8.42 -5.66 13.89
CA ARG A 41 7.13 -4.96 13.98
C ARG A 41 6.09 -5.39 12.95
N TRP A 42 6.32 -6.50 12.24
CA TRP A 42 5.37 -7.05 11.27
C TRP A 42 3.98 -7.30 11.85
N SER A 43 3.92 -7.81 13.11
CA SER A 43 2.63 -8.06 13.77
C SER A 43 1.82 -6.78 13.95
N GLU A 44 2.46 -5.67 14.38
CA GLU A 44 1.81 -4.38 14.51
C GLU A 44 1.31 -3.88 13.14
N TYR A 45 2.15 -4.02 12.10
CA TYR A 45 1.80 -3.67 10.73
C TYR A 45 0.59 -4.44 10.20
N LEU A 46 0.44 -5.71 10.59
CA LEU A 46 -0.68 -6.58 10.24
C LEU A 46 -1.82 -6.56 11.28
N GLY A 47 -1.85 -5.55 12.17
CA GLY A 47 -2.93 -5.36 13.16
C GLY A 47 -3.07 -6.48 14.18
N GLY A 48 -2.01 -7.25 14.44
CA GLY A 48 -2.00 -8.36 15.39
C GLY A 48 -2.84 -9.57 14.98
N VAL A 49 -3.24 -9.68 13.71
CA VAL A 49 -4.10 -10.78 13.24
C VAL A 49 -3.34 -12.08 13.20
N ASN A 50 -3.94 -13.13 13.80
CA ASN A 50 -3.40 -14.49 13.68
C ASN A 50 -3.69 -15.06 12.29
N LEU A 51 -2.62 -15.30 11.52
CA LEU A 51 -2.70 -15.78 10.14
C LEU A 51 -2.42 -17.29 10.00
N ARG A 52 -2.20 -18.00 11.10
CA ARG A 52 -1.88 -19.44 11.08
C ARG A 52 -3.02 -20.25 10.44
N GLY A 53 -2.67 -21.02 9.40
CA GLY A 53 -3.62 -21.84 8.65
C GLY A 53 -4.57 -21.02 7.76
N LYS A 54 -4.32 -19.72 7.57
CA LYS A 54 -5.10 -18.86 6.71
C LYS A 54 -4.49 -18.78 5.32
N ARG A 55 -5.36 -18.71 4.31
CA ARG A 55 -4.98 -18.34 2.95
C ARG A 55 -5.08 -16.83 2.81
N VAL A 56 -3.95 -16.20 2.49
CA VAL A 56 -3.82 -14.73 2.47
C VAL A 56 -3.53 -14.24 1.05
N LEU A 57 -4.26 -13.24 0.59
CA LEU A 57 -3.96 -12.50 -0.64
C LEU A 57 -3.31 -11.17 -0.24
N GLU A 58 -2.03 -11.02 -0.56
CA GLU A 58 -1.27 -9.81 -0.31
C GLU A 58 -1.19 -8.95 -1.56
N PHE A 59 -1.66 -7.72 -1.51
CA PHE A 59 -1.52 -6.75 -2.60
C PHE A 59 -0.32 -5.85 -2.40
N GLY A 60 0.54 -5.77 -3.44
CA GLY A 60 1.76 -4.97 -3.41
C GLY A 60 2.87 -5.63 -2.61
N THR A 61 3.16 -6.89 -2.89
CA THR A 61 4.14 -7.68 -2.14
C THR A 61 5.57 -7.11 -2.22
N ALA A 62 5.88 -6.33 -3.24
CA ALA A 62 7.19 -5.68 -3.47
C ALA A 62 8.35 -6.68 -3.36
N SER A 63 9.26 -6.52 -2.37
CA SER A 63 10.38 -7.46 -2.12
C SER A 63 9.99 -8.73 -1.39
N GLY A 64 8.73 -8.86 -0.92
CA GLY A 64 8.21 -10.06 -0.26
C GLY A 64 8.39 -10.15 1.25
N ASP A 65 8.83 -9.09 1.94
CA ASP A 65 9.11 -9.15 3.39
C ASP A 65 7.90 -9.59 4.21
N LEU A 66 6.74 -8.96 4.01
CA LEU A 66 5.49 -9.35 4.67
C LEU A 66 5.01 -10.73 4.22
N CYS A 67 5.11 -11.04 2.92
CA CYS A 67 4.78 -12.34 2.36
C CYS A 67 5.49 -13.45 3.12
N PHE A 68 6.82 -13.39 3.22
CA PHE A 68 7.60 -14.42 3.89
C PHE A 68 7.43 -14.42 5.41
N TYR A 69 7.14 -13.25 6.00
CA TYR A 69 6.75 -13.19 7.41
C TYR A 69 5.44 -13.96 7.64
N MET A 70 4.41 -13.73 6.84
CA MET A 70 3.10 -14.41 6.96
C MET A 70 3.24 -15.93 6.75
N GLU A 71 4.07 -16.39 5.81
CA GLU A 71 4.39 -17.80 5.65
C GLU A 71 5.04 -18.40 6.92
N ARG A 72 6.02 -17.68 7.51
CA ARG A 72 6.64 -18.12 8.78
C ARG A 72 5.64 -18.21 9.93
N GLN A 73 4.54 -17.45 9.88
CA GLN A 73 3.42 -17.56 10.83
C GLN A 73 2.46 -18.71 10.48
N GLY A 74 2.69 -19.43 9.40
CA GLY A 74 1.89 -20.59 8.97
C GLY A 74 0.74 -20.26 8.05
N ALA A 75 0.79 -19.13 7.35
CA ALA A 75 -0.15 -18.77 6.29
C ALA A 75 0.22 -19.43 4.95
N GLU A 76 -0.78 -19.65 4.09
CA GLU A 76 -0.62 -19.87 2.66
C GLU A 76 -0.76 -18.52 1.96
N VAL A 77 0.30 -18.02 1.33
CA VAL A 77 0.29 -16.66 0.77
C VAL A 77 0.19 -16.69 -0.75
N VAL A 78 -0.75 -15.90 -1.27
CA VAL A 78 -0.81 -15.47 -2.67
C VAL A 78 -0.31 -14.02 -2.73
N ALA A 79 0.89 -13.85 -3.26
CA ALA A 79 1.53 -12.56 -3.45
C ALA A 79 1.06 -11.95 -4.79
N PHE A 80 0.40 -10.80 -4.72
CA PHE A 80 -0.09 -10.10 -5.90
C PHE A 80 0.70 -8.81 -6.10
N ASP A 81 1.27 -8.64 -7.29
CA ASP A 81 1.97 -7.41 -7.63
C ASP A 81 1.68 -6.98 -9.08
N LEU A 82 2.12 -5.76 -9.41
CA LEU A 82 1.95 -5.15 -10.70
C LEU A 82 2.61 -6.00 -11.80
N ALA A 83 1.88 -6.21 -12.91
CA ALA A 83 2.38 -7.03 -14.01
C ALA A 83 3.65 -6.45 -14.64
N PRO A 84 4.62 -7.30 -15.04
CA PRO A 84 5.76 -6.87 -15.84
C PRO A 84 5.30 -6.08 -17.08
N GLY A 85 5.97 -4.97 -17.36
CA GLY A 85 5.61 -4.08 -18.47
C GLY A 85 4.49 -3.08 -18.18
N ARG A 86 3.84 -3.14 -17.01
CA ARG A 86 2.94 -2.10 -16.54
C ARG A 86 3.69 -1.10 -15.63
N CYS A 87 3.26 0.15 -15.65
CA CYS A 87 3.77 1.19 -14.77
C CYS A 87 2.81 1.38 -13.59
N TRP A 88 3.33 1.94 -12.47
CA TRP A 88 2.48 2.43 -11.39
C TRP A 88 1.44 3.42 -11.92
N ASP A 89 0.33 3.56 -11.21
CA ASP A 89 -0.68 4.55 -11.55
C ASP A 89 -0.06 5.95 -11.56
N PHE A 90 -0.01 6.55 -12.74
CA PHE A 90 0.34 7.95 -12.90
C PHE A 90 -0.47 8.56 -14.04
N ILE A 91 -0.60 9.87 -14.00
CA ILE A 91 -1.19 10.64 -15.10
C ILE A 91 -0.05 11.44 -15.71
N PRO A 92 0.13 11.43 -17.05
CA PRO A 92 1.12 12.27 -17.70
C PRO A 92 0.92 13.74 -17.29
N TRP A 93 1.87 14.27 -16.56
CA TRP A 93 1.81 15.61 -16.04
C TRP A 93 2.41 16.59 -17.06
N PRO A 94 1.78 17.73 -17.38
CA PRO A 94 2.27 18.65 -18.43
C PRO A 94 3.70 19.15 -18.20
N ARG A 95 4.17 19.14 -16.95
CA ARG A 95 5.54 19.54 -16.59
C ARG A 95 6.51 18.40 -16.44
N LEU A 96 6.08 17.16 -16.62
CA LEU A 96 6.98 16.04 -16.72
C LEU A 96 7.69 16.10 -18.07
N ALA A 97 8.95 16.54 -18.05
CA ALA A 97 9.70 16.90 -19.25
C ALA A 97 9.82 15.74 -20.26
N ASN A 98 9.89 14.50 -19.76
CA ASN A 98 9.98 13.32 -20.60
C ASN A 98 9.20 12.14 -19.99
N THR A 99 7.93 12.02 -20.38
CA THR A 99 7.04 10.95 -19.91
C THR A 99 7.56 9.57 -20.31
N ALA A 100 8.15 9.40 -21.50
CA ALA A 100 8.67 8.12 -21.96
C ALA A 100 9.85 7.66 -21.10
N GLU A 101 10.79 8.55 -20.80
CA GLU A 101 11.92 8.26 -19.92
C GLU A 101 11.48 7.92 -18.49
N TYR A 102 10.48 8.66 -17.98
CA TYR A 102 9.88 8.37 -16.67
C TYR A 102 9.31 6.95 -16.63
N VAL A 103 8.50 6.58 -17.62
CA VAL A 103 7.90 5.24 -17.73
C VAL A 103 9.00 4.18 -17.81
N GLU A 104 10.00 4.37 -18.64
CA GLU A 104 11.11 3.43 -18.78
C GLU A 104 11.90 3.25 -17.48
N LYS A 105 12.17 4.34 -16.76
CA LYS A 105 12.78 4.29 -15.43
C LYS A 105 11.95 3.47 -14.45
N LYS A 106 10.62 3.68 -14.43
CA LYS A 106 9.71 2.92 -13.56
C LYS A 106 9.63 1.44 -13.94
N LEU A 107 9.62 1.11 -15.22
CA LEU A 107 9.65 -0.28 -15.68
C LEU A 107 10.96 -0.98 -15.31
N ARG A 108 12.10 -0.29 -15.38
CA ARG A 108 13.39 -0.82 -14.91
C ARG A 108 13.35 -1.06 -13.39
N ALA A 109 12.87 -0.10 -12.60
CA ALA A 109 12.73 -0.24 -11.16
C ALA A 109 11.82 -1.41 -10.78
N LEU A 110 10.67 -1.56 -11.45
CA LEU A 110 9.76 -2.69 -11.23
C LEU A 110 10.43 -4.05 -11.53
N ARG A 111 11.22 -4.11 -12.60
CA ARG A 111 11.95 -5.34 -12.95
C ARG A 111 12.94 -5.74 -11.84
N THR A 112 13.71 -4.80 -11.32
CA THR A 112 14.67 -5.07 -10.25
C THR A 112 13.98 -5.33 -8.91
N LEU A 113 12.78 -4.76 -8.69
CA LEU A 113 11.92 -5.09 -7.55
C LEU A 113 11.41 -6.52 -7.62
N HIS A 114 10.91 -6.96 -8.77
CA HIS A 114 10.50 -8.36 -8.97
C HIS A 114 11.69 -9.32 -8.84
N ASN A 115 12.90 -8.89 -9.23
CA ASN A 115 14.10 -9.69 -9.00
C ASN A 115 14.35 -9.88 -7.50
N SER A 116 14.19 -8.83 -6.68
CA SER A 116 14.38 -8.96 -5.23
C SER A 116 13.39 -9.94 -4.60
N PHE A 117 12.11 -9.92 -5.05
CA PHE A 117 11.13 -10.91 -4.61
C PHE A 117 11.56 -12.34 -4.94
N TRP A 118 11.88 -12.63 -6.21
CA TRP A 118 12.23 -14.00 -6.63
C TRP A 118 13.55 -14.47 -6.04
N PHE A 119 14.52 -13.57 -5.87
CA PHE A 119 15.76 -13.88 -5.17
C PHE A 119 15.47 -14.28 -3.72
N ALA A 120 14.73 -13.46 -2.99
CA ALA A 120 14.37 -13.71 -1.60
C ALA A 120 13.47 -14.96 -1.46
N HIS A 121 12.48 -15.13 -2.34
CA HIS A 121 11.61 -16.32 -2.41
C HIS A 121 12.43 -17.62 -2.45
N ARG A 122 13.42 -17.68 -3.34
CA ARG A 122 14.31 -18.84 -3.46
C ARG A 122 15.16 -19.05 -2.20
N VAL A 123 15.77 -17.96 -1.70
CA VAL A 123 16.70 -18.01 -0.57
C VAL A 123 15.97 -18.37 0.72
N CYS A 124 14.76 -17.89 0.92
CA CYS A 124 13.91 -18.21 2.08
C CYS A 124 13.21 -19.58 1.95
N GLY A 125 13.31 -20.26 0.80
CA GLY A 125 12.55 -21.49 0.54
C GLY A 125 11.04 -21.28 0.58
N SER A 126 10.57 -20.11 0.15
CA SER A 126 9.16 -19.74 0.15
C SER A 126 8.34 -20.62 -0.82
N ARG A 127 7.09 -20.85 -0.46
CA ARG A 127 6.08 -21.54 -1.27
C ARG A 127 4.98 -20.61 -1.75
N ALA A 128 5.11 -19.30 -1.49
CA ALA A 128 4.12 -18.31 -1.90
C ALA A 128 3.87 -18.37 -3.41
N GLN A 129 2.62 -18.38 -3.77
CA GLN A 129 2.19 -18.32 -5.17
C GLN A 129 2.16 -16.85 -5.60
N VAL A 130 2.65 -16.55 -6.81
CA VAL A 130 2.73 -15.18 -7.31
C VAL A 130 1.72 -14.96 -8.42
N VAL A 131 0.99 -13.86 -8.33
CA VAL A 131 0.10 -13.36 -9.39
C VAL A 131 0.58 -11.98 -9.82
N TYR A 132 0.82 -11.80 -11.09
CA TYR A 132 1.11 -10.50 -11.68
C TYR A 132 -0.10 -9.97 -12.43
N GLY A 133 -0.56 -8.77 -12.08
CA GLY A 133 -1.77 -8.22 -12.68
C GLY A 133 -1.99 -6.73 -12.39
N SER A 134 -3.21 -6.29 -12.70
CA SER A 134 -3.73 -5.01 -12.25
C SER A 134 -4.63 -5.23 -11.04
N ILE A 135 -4.47 -4.43 -10.00
CA ILE A 135 -5.34 -4.46 -8.82
C ILE A 135 -6.80 -4.10 -9.18
N TYR A 136 -6.99 -3.48 -10.34
CA TYR A 136 -8.32 -3.17 -10.89
C TYR A 136 -8.97 -4.34 -11.64
N GLU A 137 -8.19 -5.41 -11.89
CA GLU A 137 -8.63 -6.59 -12.64
C GLU A 137 -8.10 -7.87 -11.97
N VAL A 138 -8.46 -8.07 -10.70
CA VAL A 138 -7.97 -9.24 -9.94
C VAL A 138 -8.62 -10.52 -10.48
N PRO A 139 -7.83 -11.53 -10.90
CA PRO A 139 -8.40 -12.74 -11.48
C PRO A 139 -9.23 -13.54 -10.49
N ALA A 140 -10.47 -13.87 -10.86
CA ALA A 140 -11.33 -14.75 -10.05
C ALA A 140 -10.74 -16.17 -9.89
N ALA A 141 -9.86 -16.59 -10.81
CA ALA A 141 -9.16 -17.87 -10.76
C ALA A 141 -8.20 -18.01 -9.56
N ILE A 142 -7.81 -16.91 -8.88
CA ILE A 142 -7.13 -16.98 -7.58
C ILE A 142 -7.97 -17.80 -6.59
N GLY A 143 -9.28 -17.71 -6.70
CA GLY A 143 -10.21 -18.36 -5.78
C GLY A 143 -10.34 -17.61 -4.45
N PRO A 144 -11.22 -18.08 -3.56
CA PRO A 144 -11.46 -17.45 -2.27
C PRO A 144 -10.24 -17.52 -1.34
N VAL A 145 -10.00 -16.42 -0.61
CA VAL A 145 -8.97 -16.31 0.44
C VAL A 145 -9.62 -15.98 1.78
N ASP A 146 -8.96 -16.30 2.88
CA ASP A 146 -9.50 -16.00 4.20
C ASP A 146 -9.22 -14.54 4.57
N VAL A 147 -8.04 -14.04 4.21
CA VAL A 147 -7.59 -12.68 4.55
C VAL A 147 -7.03 -11.99 3.31
N CYS A 148 -7.30 -10.69 3.19
CA CYS A 148 -6.70 -9.82 2.20
C CYS A 148 -5.85 -8.74 2.90
N THR A 149 -4.68 -8.40 2.36
CA THR A 149 -3.83 -7.34 2.94
C THR A 149 -3.48 -6.26 1.92
N TYR A 150 -3.49 -5.00 2.37
CA TYR A 150 -3.13 -3.80 1.59
C TYR A 150 -2.12 -2.98 2.40
N GLY A 151 -0.84 -3.17 2.14
CA GLY A 151 0.25 -2.49 2.85
C GLY A 151 0.69 -1.22 2.14
N CYS A 152 0.27 -0.05 2.61
CA CYS A 152 0.65 1.27 2.07
C CYS A 152 0.51 1.38 0.54
N ILE A 153 -0.52 0.74 -0.04
CA ILE A 153 -0.72 0.73 -1.50
C ILE A 153 -1.86 1.65 -1.95
N LEU A 154 -2.93 1.80 -1.13
CA LEU A 154 -4.12 2.53 -1.56
C LEU A 154 -3.86 3.99 -1.90
N LEU A 155 -2.89 4.63 -1.22
CA LEU A 155 -2.49 6.01 -1.51
C LEU A 155 -1.92 6.19 -2.93
N HIS A 156 -1.40 5.13 -3.54
CA HIS A 156 -0.79 5.14 -4.87
C HIS A 156 -1.78 4.83 -6.00
N LEU A 157 -3.00 4.45 -5.68
CA LEU A 157 -4.00 4.01 -6.65
C LEU A 157 -4.91 5.17 -7.05
N ARG A 158 -5.25 5.27 -8.33
CA ARG A 158 -6.24 6.27 -8.80
C ARG A 158 -7.64 5.99 -8.27
N ASP A 159 -8.02 4.73 -8.20
CA ASP A 159 -9.30 4.27 -7.66
C ASP A 159 -9.08 3.23 -6.53
N PRO A 160 -8.82 3.68 -5.30
CA PRO A 160 -8.62 2.79 -4.17
C PRO A 160 -9.88 2.02 -3.78
N PHE A 161 -11.09 2.55 -4.06
CA PHE A 161 -12.34 1.86 -3.74
C PHE A 161 -12.58 0.66 -4.67
N LEU A 162 -12.32 0.80 -5.97
CA LEU A 162 -12.37 -0.31 -6.91
C LEU A 162 -11.34 -1.39 -6.57
N ALA A 163 -10.12 -0.98 -6.17
CA ALA A 163 -9.08 -1.92 -5.74
C ALA A 163 -9.52 -2.74 -4.52
N LEU A 164 -10.15 -2.08 -3.53
CA LEU A 164 -10.76 -2.77 -2.38
C LEU A 164 -11.88 -3.71 -2.83
N ALA A 165 -12.80 -3.27 -3.67
CA ALA A 165 -13.91 -4.10 -4.14
C ALA A 165 -13.40 -5.38 -4.84
N ASN A 166 -12.35 -5.26 -5.67
CA ASN A 166 -11.77 -6.40 -6.38
C ASN A 166 -11.11 -7.45 -5.46
N GLY A 167 -10.41 -7.04 -4.43
CA GLY A 167 -9.82 -7.99 -3.49
C GLY A 167 -10.85 -8.55 -2.52
N LEU A 168 -11.75 -7.69 -2.00
CA LEU A 168 -12.72 -8.07 -0.99
C LEU A 168 -13.80 -9.02 -1.52
N ARG A 169 -14.10 -9.03 -2.82
CA ARG A 169 -14.99 -10.04 -3.41
C ARG A 169 -14.45 -11.47 -3.31
N LEU A 170 -13.14 -11.64 -3.12
CA LEU A 170 -12.50 -12.94 -2.91
C LEU A 170 -12.28 -13.26 -1.42
N THR A 171 -12.47 -12.30 -0.53
CA THR A 171 -12.09 -12.41 0.88
C THR A 171 -13.23 -12.93 1.74
N ARG A 172 -13.01 -14.00 2.51
CA ARG A 172 -14.01 -14.66 3.34
C ARG A 172 -14.16 -14.06 4.73
N GLU A 173 -13.06 -13.68 5.37
CA GLU A 173 -13.07 -13.39 6.80
C GLU A 173 -12.65 -11.95 7.11
N ARG A 174 -11.44 -11.54 6.71
CA ARG A 174 -10.85 -10.27 7.17
C ARG A 174 -10.11 -9.53 6.07
N VAL A 175 -10.06 -8.22 6.23
CA VAL A 175 -9.15 -7.36 5.49
C VAL A 175 -8.26 -6.61 6.47
N ILE A 176 -6.99 -6.46 6.12
CA ILE A 176 -5.98 -5.70 6.84
C ILE A 176 -5.47 -4.60 5.92
N ILE A 177 -5.64 -3.34 6.32
CA ILE A 177 -5.27 -2.19 5.51
C ILE A 177 -4.37 -1.29 6.34
N THR A 178 -3.11 -1.18 5.96
CA THR A 178 -2.14 -0.31 6.62
C THR A 178 -1.83 0.87 5.71
N GLN A 179 -1.90 2.09 6.28
CA GLN A 179 -1.66 3.33 5.54
C GLN A 179 -0.85 4.31 6.40
N PRO A 180 -0.12 5.25 5.76
CA PRO A 180 0.53 6.33 6.48
C PRO A 180 -0.48 7.19 7.23
N PHE A 181 -0.12 7.52 8.47
CA PHE A 181 -0.86 8.50 9.24
C PHE A 181 -0.23 9.87 9.02
N HIS A 182 -0.94 10.75 8.28
CA HIS A 182 -0.43 12.08 8.01
C HIS A 182 -0.41 12.95 9.27
N ASN A 183 0.78 13.36 9.65
CA ASN A 183 0.95 14.54 10.48
C ASN A 183 1.79 15.58 9.71
N ARG A 184 1.77 16.82 10.15
CA ARG A 184 2.56 17.91 9.54
C ARG A 184 4.07 17.61 9.47
N SER A 185 4.57 16.73 10.34
CA SER A 185 5.97 16.31 10.31
C SER A 185 6.30 15.49 9.09
N TRP A 186 5.39 14.59 8.66
CA TRP A 186 5.56 13.79 7.44
C TRP A 186 5.47 14.66 6.18
N GLU A 187 4.51 15.58 6.11
CA GLU A 187 4.43 16.58 5.03
C GLU A 187 5.74 17.37 4.88
N ASN A 188 6.34 17.78 6.00
CA ASN A 188 7.61 18.51 6.00
C ASN A 188 8.81 17.65 5.62
N THR A 189 8.76 16.34 5.86
CA THR A 189 9.88 15.40 5.61
C THR A 189 9.84 14.88 4.18
N VAL A 190 8.66 14.49 3.70
CA VAL A 190 8.47 13.87 2.37
C VAL A 190 8.23 14.91 1.28
N MET A 191 7.57 16.03 1.62
CA MET A 191 7.17 17.06 0.66
C MET A 191 8.05 18.32 0.67
N GLY A 192 9.11 18.35 1.49
CA GLY A 192 9.84 19.58 1.72
C GLY A 192 8.92 20.66 2.32
N ARG A 193 9.47 21.69 2.97
CA ARG A 193 8.70 22.79 3.54
C ARG A 193 7.88 23.50 2.46
N ALA A 194 6.67 23.05 2.21
CA ALA A 194 5.73 23.84 1.43
C ALA A 194 5.38 25.10 2.25
N PRO A 195 5.51 26.31 1.68
CA PRO A 195 5.07 27.51 2.35
C PRO A 195 3.57 27.40 2.63
N ALA A 196 3.15 27.80 3.83
CA ALA A 196 1.74 27.82 4.20
C ALA A 196 0.95 28.65 3.18
N VAL A 197 0.06 28.01 2.42
CA VAL A 197 -0.79 28.69 1.46
C VAL A 197 -1.77 29.58 2.22
N PRO A 198 -1.80 30.90 2.03
CA PRO A 198 -2.82 31.74 2.64
C PRO A 198 -4.18 31.45 2.00
N VAL A 199 -5.04 30.74 2.71
CA VAL A 199 -6.42 30.53 2.29
C VAL A 199 -7.18 31.84 2.50
N SER A 200 -7.41 32.60 1.44
CA SER A 200 -8.00 33.93 1.46
C SER A 200 -9.54 33.97 1.60
N ARG A 201 -10.20 32.90 2.03
CA ARG A 201 -11.66 32.87 2.22
C ARG A 201 -12.03 32.62 3.70
N PRO A 202 -12.76 33.52 4.37
CA PRO A 202 -13.03 33.43 5.82
C PRO A 202 -13.90 32.22 6.21
N PHE A 203 -14.68 31.67 5.29
CA PHE A 203 -15.53 30.51 5.55
C PHE A 203 -14.74 29.21 5.62
N LEU A 204 -13.75 29.03 4.76
CA LEU A 204 -12.84 27.88 4.84
C LEU A 204 -11.87 27.95 6.04
N ARG A 205 -11.55 29.16 6.52
CA ARG A 205 -10.67 29.32 7.72
C ARG A 205 -11.24 28.66 8.97
N LYS A 206 -12.55 28.67 9.19
CA LYS A 206 -13.17 27.98 10.34
C LYS A 206 -13.17 26.46 10.20
N ALA A 207 -13.44 25.95 9.00
CA ALA A 207 -13.41 24.50 8.74
C ALA A 207 -11.97 23.97 8.75
N VAL A 208 -11.05 24.65 8.08
CA VAL A 208 -9.61 24.30 8.04
C VAL A 208 -8.94 24.48 9.40
N ARG A 209 -9.33 25.50 10.21
CA ARG A 209 -8.80 25.68 11.57
C ARG A 209 -9.32 24.59 12.53
N ARG A 210 -10.54 24.06 12.34
CA ARG A 210 -11.02 22.87 13.04
C ARG A 210 -10.28 21.61 12.59
N LEU A 211 -10.05 21.43 11.29
CA LEU A 211 -9.22 20.36 10.73
C LEU A 211 -7.74 20.48 11.17
N LEU A 212 -7.18 21.69 11.18
CA LEU A 212 -5.77 21.94 11.54
C LEU A 212 -5.50 21.86 13.05
N ASN A 213 -6.49 22.11 13.92
CA ASN A 213 -6.35 21.88 15.37
C ASN A 213 -6.42 20.39 15.76
N VAL A 214 -6.80 19.52 14.86
CA VAL A 214 -6.75 18.05 15.04
C VAL A 214 -5.31 17.52 14.88
N PHE A 215 -4.42 18.26 14.21
CA PHE A 215 -3.05 17.84 13.94
C PHE A 215 -2.06 18.35 15.01
N ARG A 216 -2.09 17.76 16.21
CA ARG A 216 -1.03 17.89 17.23
C ARG A 216 0.13 16.94 16.94
N PRO A 217 1.38 17.28 17.35
CA PRO A 217 2.56 16.45 17.03
C PRO A 217 2.45 15.03 17.58
N ALA A 218 2.97 14.07 16.82
CA ALA A 218 2.82 12.61 16.98
C ALA A 218 3.00 12.02 18.39
N ARG A 219 3.79 12.65 19.26
CA ARG A 219 3.97 12.17 20.65
C ARG A 219 2.70 12.23 21.52
N ARG A 220 1.69 13.04 21.16
CA ARG A 220 0.39 13.09 21.85
C ARG A 220 -0.71 12.29 21.17
N LEU A 221 -0.56 11.98 19.87
CA LEU A 221 -1.60 11.28 19.10
C LEU A 221 -1.66 9.79 19.38
N VAL A 222 -0.56 9.19 19.84
CA VAL A 222 -0.56 7.77 20.29
C VAL A 222 -1.28 7.61 21.64
N ALA A 223 -1.33 8.69 22.46
CA ALA A 223 -2.02 8.69 23.75
C ALA A 223 -3.47 9.22 23.69
N ASP A 224 -3.75 10.15 22.76
CA ASP A 224 -5.06 10.79 22.60
C ASP A 224 -5.47 10.74 21.11
N ALA A 225 -5.89 9.58 20.62
CA ALA A 225 -6.58 9.49 19.33
C ALA A 225 -7.82 10.41 19.40
N PRO A 226 -8.02 11.34 18.45
CA PRO A 226 -9.18 12.20 18.48
C PRO A 226 -10.44 11.36 18.43
N THR A 227 -11.35 11.63 19.37
CA THR A 227 -12.59 10.85 19.58
C THR A 227 -13.58 10.93 18.43
N GLU A 228 -13.40 11.83 17.47
CA GLU A 228 -14.24 11.97 16.27
C GLU A 228 -13.38 12.49 15.10
N MET A 229 -12.81 11.60 14.31
CA MET A 229 -12.27 11.97 12.99
C MET A 229 -13.37 11.90 11.94
N VAL A 230 -13.49 12.96 11.14
CA VAL A 230 -14.42 12.96 10.01
C VAL A 230 -13.82 12.10 8.90
N PRO A 231 -14.57 11.15 8.31
CA PRO A 231 -14.12 10.41 7.15
C PRO A 231 -13.70 11.37 6.04
N CYS A 232 -12.48 11.30 5.58
CA CYS A 232 -12.03 12.14 4.48
C CYS A 232 -11.00 11.43 3.59
N MET A 233 -11.07 11.76 2.32
CA MET A 233 -10.12 11.40 1.29
C MET A 233 -9.63 12.71 0.67
N VAL A 234 -8.34 12.97 0.79
CA VAL A 234 -7.73 14.22 0.33
C VAL A 234 -6.81 13.96 -0.84
N PHE A 235 -6.99 14.72 -1.91
CA PHE A 235 -6.10 14.68 -3.07
C PHE A 235 -4.77 15.31 -2.72
N LEU A 236 -3.68 14.55 -2.77
CA LEU A 236 -2.35 14.96 -2.34
C LEU A 236 -1.62 15.86 -3.35
N PRO A 237 -1.68 15.64 -4.68
CA PRO A 237 -0.96 16.49 -5.62
C PRO A 237 -1.36 17.95 -5.48
N ASN A 238 -0.40 18.80 -5.14
CA ASN A 238 -0.60 20.22 -4.97
C ASN A 238 -0.07 20.96 -6.20
N GLN A 239 -0.96 21.68 -6.91
CA GLN A 239 -0.62 22.40 -8.12
C GLN A 239 0.50 23.44 -7.91
N GLN A 240 0.49 24.15 -6.80
CA GLN A 240 1.55 25.15 -6.49
C GLN A 240 2.89 24.46 -6.24
N LEU A 241 2.88 23.36 -5.47
CA LEU A 241 4.07 22.57 -5.20
C LEU A 241 4.65 21.99 -6.49
N LEU A 242 3.81 21.36 -7.31
CA LEU A 242 4.20 20.83 -8.61
C LEU A 242 4.67 21.93 -9.57
N ALA A 243 4.14 23.17 -9.45
CA ALA A 243 4.55 24.30 -10.25
C ALA A 243 5.95 24.83 -9.90
N THR A 244 6.38 24.67 -8.67
CA THR A 244 7.65 25.21 -8.14
C THR A 244 8.67 24.13 -7.79
N ALA A 245 8.28 22.87 -7.73
CA ALA A 245 9.17 21.77 -7.41
C ALA A 245 10.29 21.60 -8.44
N PRO A 246 11.51 21.32 -8.01
CA PRO A 246 12.59 20.90 -8.91
C PRO A 246 12.17 19.64 -9.69
N PRO A 247 12.60 19.49 -10.96
CA PRO A 247 12.22 18.35 -11.80
C PRO A 247 12.45 16.99 -11.15
N GLU A 248 13.54 16.83 -10.40
CA GLU A 248 13.90 15.60 -9.69
C GLU A 248 12.93 15.23 -8.56
N LEU A 249 12.20 16.20 -8.00
CA LEU A 249 11.20 15.97 -6.95
C LEU A 249 9.78 15.76 -7.51
N ILE A 250 9.52 16.16 -8.75
CA ILE A 250 8.19 16.00 -9.38
C ILE A 250 7.76 14.53 -9.36
N GLU A 251 8.67 13.62 -9.67
CA GLU A 251 8.39 12.18 -9.66
C GLU A 251 7.91 11.69 -8.31
N HIS A 252 8.44 12.24 -7.23
CA HIS A 252 8.03 11.90 -5.87
C HIS A 252 6.61 12.38 -5.57
N TYR A 253 6.29 13.61 -5.96
CA TYR A 253 4.96 14.21 -5.73
C TYR A 253 3.83 13.58 -6.54
N ILE A 254 4.12 12.98 -7.70
CA ILE A 254 3.12 12.30 -8.53
C ILE A 254 3.02 10.79 -8.25
N SER A 255 3.70 10.29 -7.22
CA SER A 255 3.66 8.87 -6.85
C SER A 255 2.55 8.51 -5.87
N ALA A 256 1.94 9.50 -5.22
CA ALA A 256 0.83 9.31 -4.29
C ALA A 256 -0.32 10.25 -4.63
N TRP A 257 -1.54 9.72 -4.65
CA TRP A 257 -2.75 10.44 -5.04
C TRP A 257 -3.58 10.88 -3.84
N TRP A 258 -3.63 10.04 -2.80
CA TRP A 258 -4.62 10.18 -1.75
C TRP A 258 -4.01 10.11 -0.35
N PHE A 259 -4.52 10.97 0.50
CA PHE A 259 -4.54 10.72 1.93
C PHE A 259 -5.92 10.19 2.30
N LEU A 260 -5.94 9.04 2.99
CA LEU A 260 -7.15 8.38 3.45
C LEU A 260 -7.13 8.35 4.97
N THR A 261 -8.22 8.80 5.62
CA THR A 261 -8.35 8.62 7.06
C THR A 261 -8.79 7.20 7.40
N PRO A 262 -8.50 6.71 8.61
CA PRO A 262 -9.00 5.41 9.06
C PRO A 262 -10.52 5.27 8.89
N GLU A 263 -11.27 6.33 9.21
CA GLU A 263 -12.74 6.36 9.10
C GLU A 263 -13.21 6.25 7.66
N ALA A 264 -12.51 6.87 6.71
CA ALA A 264 -12.81 6.72 5.29
C ALA A 264 -12.64 5.26 4.85
N ILE A 265 -11.54 4.62 5.26
CA ILE A 265 -11.29 3.21 4.96
C ILE A 265 -12.35 2.32 5.63
N GLN A 266 -12.70 2.57 6.90
CA GLN A 266 -13.73 1.81 7.60
C GLN A 266 -15.09 1.89 6.86
N GLN A 267 -15.47 3.08 6.39
CA GLN A 267 -16.70 3.24 5.60
C GLN A 267 -16.61 2.54 4.24
N MET A 268 -15.49 2.64 3.54
CA MET A 268 -15.29 1.94 2.27
C MET A 268 -15.44 0.42 2.42
N VAL A 269 -14.81 -0.17 3.43
CA VAL A 269 -14.88 -1.62 3.63
C VAL A 269 -16.25 -2.04 4.18
N ALA A 270 -16.92 -1.20 4.97
CA ALA A 270 -18.29 -1.46 5.43
C ALA A 270 -19.28 -1.55 4.26
N CYS A 271 -19.17 -0.65 3.26
CA CYS A 271 -19.96 -0.73 2.02
C CYS A 271 -19.72 -2.04 1.25
N LEU A 272 -18.53 -2.67 1.43
CA LEU A 272 -18.16 -3.92 0.80
C LEU A 272 -18.43 -5.16 1.67
N GLY A 273 -19.21 -4.99 2.76
CA GLY A 273 -19.66 -6.07 3.63
C GLY A 273 -18.72 -6.41 4.79
N PHE A 274 -17.82 -5.49 5.18
CA PHE A 274 -16.91 -5.61 6.32
C PHE A 274 -17.23 -4.51 7.36
N GLU A 275 -18.35 -4.63 8.04
CA GLU A 275 -18.91 -3.57 8.89
C GLU A 275 -18.25 -3.49 10.28
N ARG A 276 -17.66 -4.58 10.78
CA ARG A 276 -16.97 -4.59 12.06
C ARG A 276 -15.48 -4.35 11.84
N SER A 277 -14.99 -3.23 12.34
CA SER A 277 -13.58 -2.86 12.17
C SER A 277 -12.97 -2.29 13.44
N GLN A 278 -11.65 -2.42 13.53
CA GLN A 278 -10.83 -1.79 14.56
C GLN A 278 -9.64 -1.08 13.91
N VAL A 279 -9.14 -0.05 14.57
CA VAL A 279 -7.99 0.73 14.13
C VAL A 279 -6.90 0.64 15.19
N THR A 280 -5.68 0.37 14.76
CA THR A 280 -4.48 0.45 15.60
C THR A 280 -3.50 1.45 15.01
N TYR A 281 -2.73 2.13 15.87
CA TYR A 281 -1.71 3.08 15.48
C TYR A 281 -0.35 2.57 15.89
N HIS A 282 0.63 2.69 15.01
CA HIS A 282 1.99 2.22 15.24
C HIS A 282 3.00 3.06 14.45
N GLU A 283 4.27 2.80 14.65
CA GLU A 283 5.35 3.43 13.87
C GLU A 283 6.17 2.36 13.18
N GLN A 284 6.60 2.65 11.96
CA GLN A 284 7.55 1.85 11.21
C GLN A 284 8.74 2.71 10.79
N VAL A 285 9.81 2.08 10.31
CA VAL A 285 10.98 2.80 9.84
C VAL A 285 10.98 2.89 8.33
N TYR A 286 11.08 4.11 7.79
CA TYR A 286 11.25 4.41 6.38
C TYR A 286 12.45 5.35 6.21
N ASP A 287 13.41 4.96 5.36
CA ASP A 287 14.68 5.69 5.15
C ASP A 287 15.35 6.12 6.48
N GLY A 288 15.39 5.20 7.45
CA GLY A 288 16.01 5.40 8.76
C GLY A 288 15.21 6.28 9.73
N GLN A 289 14.03 6.77 9.35
CA GLN A 289 13.17 7.60 10.19
C GLN A 289 11.90 6.86 10.61
N ARG A 290 11.39 7.16 11.81
CA ARG A 290 10.11 6.60 12.27
C ARG A 290 8.95 7.36 11.65
N HIS A 291 8.05 6.62 11.01
CA HIS A 291 6.85 7.14 10.39
C HIS A 291 5.61 6.55 11.06
N PRO A 292 4.67 7.41 11.48
CA PRO A 292 3.41 6.95 12.04
C PRO A 292 2.53 6.35 10.96
N LEU A 293 1.96 5.19 11.28
CA LEU A 293 1.02 4.45 10.45
C LEU A 293 -0.23 4.14 11.27
N TYR A 294 -1.29 3.78 10.58
CA TYR A 294 -2.44 3.10 11.16
C TYR A 294 -2.76 1.83 10.38
N THR A 295 -3.36 0.88 11.08
CA THR A 295 -3.88 -0.34 10.47
C THR A 295 -5.35 -0.49 10.81
N VAL A 296 -6.18 -0.62 9.77
CA VAL A 296 -7.57 -1.01 9.87
C VAL A 296 -7.67 -2.51 9.67
N VAL A 297 -8.23 -3.21 10.64
CA VAL A 297 -8.63 -4.62 10.50
C VAL A 297 -10.15 -4.66 10.49
N ALA A 298 -10.74 -5.18 9.42
CA ALA A 298 -12.18 -5.31 9.32
C ALA A 298 -12.60 -6.75 9.04
N GLU A 299 -13.73 -7.17 9.62
CA GLU A 299 -14.30 -8.50 9.52
C GLU A 299 -15.49 -8.50 8.57
N ARG A 300 -15.60 -9.55 7.77
CA ARG A 300 -16.77 -9.76 6.92
C ARG A 300 -17.99 -10.05 7.78
N THR A 301 -19.04 -9.29 7.54
CA THR A 301 -20.35 -9.40 8.22
C THR A 301 -21.48 -9.76 7.27
N GLN A 302 -21.27 -9.49 5.97
CA GLN A 302 -22.23 -9.80 4.92
C GLN A 302 -21.77 -11.01 4.10
N PRO A 303 -22.68 -11.77 3.51
CA PRO A 303 -22.33 -12.89 2.62
C PRO A 303 -21.34 -12.46 1.52
N MET A 304 -20.51 -13.39 1.09
CA MET A 304 -19.70 -13.13 -0.10
C MET A 304 -20.61 -12.82 -1.29
N PRO A 305 -20.26 -11.82 -2.12
CA PRO A 305 -21.04 -11.55 -3.32
C PRO A 305 -21.07 -12.79 -4.22
N ALA A 306 -22.16 -12.95 -4.96
CA ALA A 306 -22.22 -13.96 -6.01
C ALA A 306 -21.01 -13.77 -6.95
N ARG A 307 -20.42 -14.89 -7.40
CA ARG A 307 -19.24 -14.85 -8.27
C ARG A 307 -19.59 -14.05 -9.53
N ILE A 308 -18.91 -12.94 -9.72
CA ILE A 308 -18.95 -12.18 -10.97
C ILE A 308 -17.77 -12.68 -11.80
N ASP A 309 -18.07 -13.48 -12.83
CA ASP A 309 -17.08 -13.93 -13.80
C ASP A 309 -16.87 -12.78 -14.80
N GLY A 310 -15.64 -12.23 -14.82
CA GLY A 310 -15.26 -11.14 -15.71
C GLY A 310 -15.00 -9.80 -14.99
N PRO A 311 -14.52 -8.79 -15.73
CA PRO A 311 -14.40 -7.43 -15.22
C PRO A 311 -15.78 -6.88 -14.88
N PHE A 312 -15.82 -5.92 -13.94
CA PHE A 312 -17.06 -5.20 -13.69
C PHE A 312 -17.58 -4.60 -15.00
N PRO A 313 -18.87 -4.75 -15.32
CA PRO A 313 -19.42 -4.42 -16.64
C PRO A 313 -19.39 -2.93 -17.02
N TRP A 314 -18.84 -2.08 -16.17
CA TRP A 314 -18.71 -0.63 -16.37
C TRP A 314 -17.27 -0.17 -16.72
N TYR A 315 -16.32 -1.09 -16.93
CA TYR A 315 -14.95 -0.77 -17.34
C TYR A 315 -14.55 -1.53 -18.59
#